data_b9572c3e69d4bc50a810566eaf22a1e6
#
_entry.id   b9572c3e69d4bc50a810566eaf22a1e6
#
_cell.length_a   1.000
_cell.length_b   1.000
_cell.length_c   1.000
_cell.angle_alpha   90.00
_cell.angle_beta   90.00
_cell.angle_gamma   90.00
#
_symmetry.space_group_name_H-M   'P 1'
#
loop_
_entity.id
_entity.type
_entity.pdbx_description
1 polymer ?
#
loop_
_entity_poly.entity_id
_entity_poly.type
_entity_poly.pdbx_seq_one_letter_code
_entity_poly.pdbx_strand_id
1 'polypeptide(L)'
;MVKALEDIIAKSSSIVFFGGAGVSTESGIPDFRSVDGLYHQKYDYPPETILSHTFWEENPEEFYRFYRDKLIVKGAKPNAAHLRLAKLEQQGKLRAVVTQNIDGLHQAAGSKTVYELHGSTLRNYCTRCGRFYDVDFIANSTGVPRCTECGGCLLYTSPSPRDAHE
;
A
#
# COMPACT_ATOMS: atom_id res chain seq x y z
N MET A 1 13.29 26.26 2.53
CA MET A 1 12.93 25.04 1.77
C MET A 1 11.43 24.99 1.44
N VAL A 2 10.52 25.12 2.42
CA VAL A 2 9.06 25.09 2.18
C VAL A 2 8.60 26.15 1.19
N LYS A 3 9.03 27.42 1.34
CA LYS A 3 8.67 28.52 0.44
C LYS A 3 9.09 28.28 -1.01
N ALA A 4 10.26 27.67 -1.23
CA ALA A 4 10.72 27.33 -2.59
C ALA A 4 9.82 26.27 -3.25
N LEU A 5 9.35 25.27 -2.48
CA LEU A 5 8.41 24.27 -2.97
C LEU A 5 7.04 24.89 -3.29
N GLU A 6 6.55 25.79 -2.44
CA GLU A 6 5.31 26.53 -2.69
C GLU A 6 5.37 27.33 -3.98
N ASP A 7 6.49 28.03 -4.22
CA ASP A 7 6.71 28.83 -5.44
C ASP A 7 6.76 27.94 -6.69
N ILE A 8 7.38 26.75 -6.61
CA ILE A 8 7.42 25.78 -7.70
C ILE A 8 6.01 25.28 -8.01
N ILE A 9 5.26 24.85 -7.00
CA ILE A 9 3.88 24.36 -7.15
C ILE A 9 2.98 25.47 -7.71
N ALA A 10 3.14 26.71 -7.23
CA ALA A 10 2.34 27.84 -7.70
C ALA A 10 2.55 28.10 -9.21
N LYS A 11 3.79 28.03 -9.69
CA LYS A 11 4.17 28.28 -11.10
C LYS A 11 3.92 27.08 -12.02
N SER A 12 3.76 25.88 -11.47
CA SER A 12 3.59 24.67 -12.27
C SER A 12 2.13 24.48 -12.69
N SER A 13 1.93 24.07 -13.94
CA SER A 13 0.63 23.71 -14.53
C SER A 13 0.48 22.20 -14.76
N SER A 14 1.55 21.43 -14.62
CA SER A 14 1.55 19.99 -14.80
C SER A 14 2.52 19.34 -13.79
N ILE A 15 1.95 18.68 -12.80
CA ILE A 15 2.67 18.08 -11.68
C ILE A 15 2.38 16.58 -11.67
N VAL A 16 3.38 15.77 -11.41
CA VAL A 16 3.24 14.36 -11.03
C VAL A 16 3.86 14.20 -9.66
N PHE A 17 3.14 13.56 -8.76
CA PHE A 17 3.68 13.18 -7.45
C PHE A 17 4.17 11.73 -7.50
N PHE A 18 5.39 11.50 -7.01
CA PHE A 18 5.92 10.16 -6.76
C PHE A 18 6.24 10.02 -5.28
N GLY A 19 5.68 8.99 -4.63
CA GLY A 19 5.83 8.81 -3.18
C GLY A 19 5.85 7.37 -2.73
N GLY A 20 6.37 7.20 -1.52
CA GLY A 20 6.47 5.92 -0.81
C GLY A 20 5.97 6.03 0.63
N ALA A 21 6.32 5.05 1.47
CA ALA A 21 5.76 4.86 2.81
C ALA A 21 5.88 6.08 3.74
N GLY A 22 6.92 6.91 3.57
CA GLY A 22 7.09 8.14 4.35
C GLY A 22 5.94 9.13 4.25
N VAL A 23 5.14 9.12 3.17
CA VAL A 23 3.97 10.01 3.06
C VAL A 23 2.84 9.61 4.01
N SER A 24 2.80 8.35 4.45
CA SER A 24 1.73 7.81 5.30
C SER A 24 2.09 7.73 6.79
N THR A 25 3.30 8.14 7.19
CA THR A 25 3.73 8.08 8.60
C THR A 25 2.87 8.95 9.50
N GLU A 26 2.49 10.16 9.08
CA GLU A 26 1.55 11.02 9.81
C GLU A 26 0.11 10.49 9.84
N SER A 27 -0.18 9.44 9.08
CA SER A 27 -1.45 8.71 9.12
C SER A 27 -1.40 7.50 10.06
N GLY A 28 -0.28 7.31 10.78
CA GLY A 28 -0.06 6.20 11.71
C GLY A 28 0.39 4.91 11.05
N ILE A 29 0.79 4.94 9.77
CA ILE A 29 1.34 3.79 9.05
C ILE A 29 2.87 3.90 9.11
N PRO A 30 3.57 2.94 9.76
CA PRO A 30 5.02 2.99 9.85
C PRO A 30 5.64 2.81 8.45
N ASP A 31 6.70 3.55 8.19
CA ASP A 31 7.54 3.30 7.01
C ASP A 31 8.50 2.12 7.25
N PHE A 32 9.38 1.83 6.28
CA PHE A 32 10.28 0.68 6.40
C PHE A 32 11.53 1.00 7.22
N ARG A 33 12.07 2.22 7.18
CA ARG A 33 13.46 2.54 7.56
C ARG A 33 13.62 3.55 8.69
N SER A 34 12.57 4.25 9.09
CA SER A 34 12.64 5.16 10.25
C SER A 34 12.89 4.39 11.56
N VAL A 35 13.22 5.11 12.62
CA VAL A 35 13.47 4.50 13.95
C VAL A 35 12.30 3.66 14.43
N ASP A 36 11.07 4.08 14.11
CA ASP A 36 9.82 3.37 14.43
C ASP A 36 9.32 2.52 13.24
N GLY A 37 10.11 2.40 12.18
CA GLY A 37 9.76 1.68 10.96
C GLY A 37 9.80 0.16 11.11
N LEU A 38 9.31 -0.53 10.06
CA LEU A 38 9.16 -1.99 10.09
C LEU A 38 10.49 -2.74 10.26
N TYR A 39 11.61 -2.18 9.75
CA TYR A 39 12.94 -2.79 9.90
C TYR A 39 13.45 -2.84 11.35
N HIS A 40 12.96 -1.97 12.21
CA HIS A 40 13.35 -1.92 13.63
C HIS A 40 12.44 -2.75 14.53
N GLN A 41 11.41 -3.37 13.98
CA GLN A 41 10.51 -4.25 14.72
C GLN A 41 11.09 -5.67 14.78
N LYS A 42 10.85 -6.37 15.90
CA LYS A 42 11.35 -7.73 16.11
C LYS A 42 10.46 -8.74 15.38
N TYR A 43 10.92 -9.16 14.22
CA TYR A 43 10.41 -10.32 13.49
C TYR A 43 11.56 -11.29 13.20
N ASP A 44 11.24 -12.56 13.00
CA ASP A 44 12.23 -13.59 12.70
C ASP A 44 12.92 -13.36 11.33
N TYR A 45 12.24 -12.62 10.44
CA TYR A 45 12.72 -12.28 9.10
C TYR A 45 12.59 -10.78 8.84
N PRO A 46 13.46 -10.18 7.99
CA PRO A 46 13.31 -8.82 7.54
C PRO A 46 11.99 -8.62 6.78
N PRO A 47 11.34 -7.43 6.90
CA PRO A 47 10.07 -7.15 6.22
C PRO A 47 10.09 -7.39 4.70
N GLU A 48 11.19 -7.02 4.02
CA GLU A 48 11.34 -7.26 2.58
C GLU A 48 11.36 -8.75 2.22
N THR A 49 11.91 -9.60 3.10
CA THR A 49 11.87 -11.06 2.92
C THR A 49 10.45 -11.57 3.09
N ILE A 50 9.76 -11.18 4.17
CA ILE A 50 8.39 -11.61 4.44
C ILE A 50 7.43 -11.21 3.30
N LEU A 51 7.66 -10.02 2.72
CA LEU A 51 6.80 -9.48 1.64
C LEU A 51 7.15 -10.02 0.25
N SER A 52 8.17 -10.88 0.12
CA SER A 52 8.50 -11.51 -1.16
C SER A 52 7.47 -12.59 -1.53
N HIS A 53 7.27 -12.79 -2.83
CA HIS A 53 6.38 -13.83 -3.35
C HIS A 53 6.85 -15.22 -2.93
N THR A 54 8.17 -15.47 -3.00
CA THR A 54 8.78 -16.74 -2.58
C THR A 54 8.47 -17.05 -1.11
N PHE A 55 8.60 -16.06 -0.22
CA PHE A 55 8.27 -16.26 1.19
C PHE A 55 6.79 -16.56 1.41
N TRP A 56 5.90 -15.89 0.67
CA TRP A 56 4.47 -16.18 0.71
C TRP A 56 4.16 -17.63 0.28
N GLU A 57 4.85 -18.16 -0.72
CA GLU A 57 4.68 -19.54 -1.15
C GLU A 57 5.20 -20.55 -0.12
N GLU A 58 6.38 -20.30 0.45
CA GLU A 58 7.08 -21.21 1.38
C GLU A 58 6.55 -21.12 2.81
N ASN A 59 6.17 -19.93 3.27
CA ASN A 59 5.77 -19.65 4.65
C ASN A 59 4.48 -18.81 4.72
N PRO A 60 3.37 -19.28 4.15
CA PRO A 60 2.14 -18.49 4.03
C PRO A 60 1.53 -18.10 5.38
N GLU A 61 1.66 -18.92 6.41
CA GLU A 61 1.12 -18.61 7.75
C GLU A 61 1.81 -17.37 8.35
N GLU A 62 3.15 -17.33 8.28
CA GLU A 62 3.95 -16.22 8.78
C GLU A 62 3.71 -14.96 7.96
N PHE A 63 3.63 -15.08 6.62
CA PHE A 63 3.26 -14.00 5.73
C PHE A 63 1.93 -13.36 6.15
N TYR A 64 0.86 -14.16 6.35
CA TYR A 64 -0.45 -13.60 6.72
C TYR A 64 -0.52 -13.14 8.17
N ARG A 65 0.31 -13.67 9.07
CA ARG A 65 0.47 -13.12 10.41
C ARG A 65 1.02 -11.69 10.34
N PHE A 66 2.11 -11.50 9.60
CA PHE A 66 2.71 -10.19 9.35
C PHE A 66 1.76 -9.25 8.61
N TYR A 67 1.10 -9.75 7.56
CA TYR A 67 0.16 -8.99 6.75
C TYR A 67 -0.98 -8.39 7.60
N ARG A 68 -1.62 -9.18 8.44
CA ARG A 68 -2.69 -8.71 9.34
C ARG A 68 -2.18 -7.76 10.42
N ASP A 69 -0.99 -8.00 10.94
CA ASP A 69 -0.43 -7.20 12.03
C ASP A 69 0.12 -5.85 11.55
N LYS A 70 0.75 -5.82 10.39
CA LYS A 70 1.54 -4.67 9.94
C LYS A 70 1.03 -3.96 8.68
N LEU A 71 0.43 -4.68 7.74
CA LEU A 71 0.00 -4.09 6.48
C LEU A 71 -1.45 -3.63 6.51
N ILE A 72 -2.30 -4.25 7.35
CA ILE A 72 -3.68 -3.83 7.53
C ILE A 72 -3.76 -2.86 8.71
N VAL A 73 -3.63 -1.56 8.43
CA VAL A 73 -3.75 -0.53 9.46
C VAL A 73 -5.20 -0.05 9.54
N LYS A 74 -5.92 -0.58 10.53
CA LYS A 74 -7.33 -0.21 10.75
C LYS A 74 -7.43 1.24 11.21
N GLY A 75 -8.34 2.00 10.59
CA GLY A 75 -8.66 3.36 11.01
C GLY A 75 -7.67 4.43 10.54
N ALA A 76 -6.64 4.09 9.77
CA ALA A 76 -5.78 5.07 9.14
C ALA A 76 -6.59 6.02 8.25
N LYS A 77 -6.30 7.32 8.35
CA LYS A 77 -6.98 8.36 7.56
C LYS A 77 -5.96 9.15 6.75
N PRO A 78 -6.37 9.69 5.58
CA PRO A 78 -5.53 10.59 4.83
C PRO A 78 -5.04 11.74 5.69
N ASN A 79 -3.76 12.04 5.61
CA ASN A 79 -3.16 13.20 6.25
C ASN A 79 -3.14 14.44 5.32
N ALA A 80 -2.58 15.54 5.81
CA ALA A 80 -2.54 16.80 5.09
C ALA A 80 -1.88 16.70 3.70
N ALA A 81 -0.85 15.84 3.54
CA ALA A 81 -0.19 15.65 2.24
C ALA A 81 -1.14 14.98 1.23
N HIS A 82 -1.83 13.92 1.62
CA HIS A 82 -2.82 13.25 0.77
C HIS A 82 -3.93 14.19 0.32
N LEU A 83 -4.50 14.96 1.28
CA LEU A 83 -5.57 15.92 1.01
C LEU A 83 -5.09 17.05 0.09
N ARG A 84 -3.84 17.51 0.26
CA ARG A 84 -3.27 18.55 -0.59
C ARG A 84 -3.07 18.07 -2.02
N LEU A 85 -2.61 16.86 -2.22
CA LEU A 85 -2.46 16.25 -3.56
C LEU A 85 -3.81 16.13 -4.27
N ALA A 86 -4.83 15.61 -3.58
CA ALA A 86 -6.19 15.53 -4.13
C ALA A 86 -6.72 16.91 -4.54
N LYS A 87 -6.47 17.96 -3.73
CA LYS A 87 -6.85 19.32 -4.06
C LYS A 87 -6.11 19.88 -5.29
N LEU A 88 -4.82 19.57 -5.44
CA LEU A 88 -4.05 19.97 -6.62
C LEU A 88 -4.56 19.28 -7.90
N GLU A 89 -5.00 18.03 -7.79
CA GLU A 89 -5.63 17.31 -8.91
C GLU A 89 -6.97 17.97 -9.29
N GLN A 90 -7.83 18.29 -8.32
CA GLN A 90 -9.09 19.00 -8.54
C GLN A 90 -8.88 20.37 -9.21
N GLN A 91 -7.76 21.04 -8.94
CA GLN A 91 -7.36 22.29 -9.56
C GLN A 91 -6.77 22.11 -10.97
N GLY A 92 -6.65 20.88 -11.47
CA GLY A 92 -6.08 20.56 -12.76
C GLY A 92 -4.54 20.70 -12.83
N LYS A 93 -3.87 20.93 -11.70
CA LYS A 93 -2.42 21.06 -11.61
C LYS A 93 -1.71 19.72 -11.48
N LEU A 94 -2.22 18.80 -10.66
CA LEU A 94 -1.68 17.46 -10.50
C LEU A 94 -2.30 16.52 -11.54
N ARG A 95 -1.46 15.85 -12.31
CA ARG A 95 -1.87 14.91 -13.36
C ARG A 95 -2.03 13.51 -12.85
N ALA A 96 -1.17 13.11 -11.92
CA ALA A 96 -1.18 11.77 -11.35
C ALA A 96 -0.45 11.72 -10.01
N VAL A 97 -0.86 10.78 -9.19
CA VAL A 97 -0.12 10.24 -8.06
C VAL A 97 0.46 8.89 -8.49
N VAL A 98 1.77 8.73 -8.42
CA VAL A 98 2.46 7.44 -8.57
C VAL A 98 2.95 7.03 -7.19
N THR A 99 2.46 5.95 -6.65
CA THR A 99 2.76 5.55 -5.27
C THR A 99 3.28 4.13 -5.17
N GLN A 100 4.23 3.92 -4.26
CA GLN A 100 4.66 2.58 -3.82
C GLN A 100 3.77 2.05 -2.69
N ASN A 101 2.91 2.90 -2.11
CA ASN A 101 2.07 2.52 -0.99
C ASN A 101 0.90 1.65 -1.45
N ILE A 102 0.53 0.73 -0.56
CA ILE A 102 -0.56 -0.24 -0.74
C ILE A 102 -1.78 0.08 0.14
N ASP A 103 -1.77 1.24 0.82
CA ASP A 103 -2.70 1.62 1.88
C ASP A 103 -4.02 2.25 1.38
N GLY A 104 -4.08 2.69 0.12
CA GLY A 104 -5.26 3.32 -0.48
C GLY A 104 -5.57 4.74 0.03
N LEU A 105 -4.68 5.39 0.79
CA LEU A 105 -4.95 6.70 1.40
C LEU A 105 -5.06 7.82 0.38
N HIS A 106 -4.38 7.74 -0.77
CA HIS A 106 -4.54 8.73 -1.84
C HIS A 106 -5.95 8.73 -2.42
N GLN A 107 -6.51 7.54 -2.68
CA GLN A 107 -7.89 7.39 -3.15
C GLN A 107 -8.88 7.83 -2.06
N ALA A 108 -8.65 7.47 -0.81
CA ALA A 108 -9.45 7.90 0.32
C ALA A 108 -9.44 9.43 0.52
N ALA A 109 -8.35 10.11 0.14
CA ALA A 109 -8.26 11.58 0.13
C ALA A 109 -9.04 12.23 -1.02
N GLY A 110 -9.47 11.45 -2.02
CA GLY A 110 -10.20 11.93 -3.19
C GLY A 110 -9.38 12.06 -4.47
N SER A 111 -8.11 11.64 -4.49
CA SER A 111 -7.34 11.54 -5.73
C SER A 111 -7.96 10.50 -6.68
N LYS A 112 -8.06 10.85 -7.96
CA LYS A 112 -8.69 10.02 -9.01
C LYS A 112 -7.67 9.25 -9.83
N THR A 113 -6.55 9.88 -10.16
CA THR A 113 -5.50 9.32 -11.00
C THR A 113 -4.36 8.84 -10.12
N VAL A 114 -4.47 7.61 -9.62
CA VAL A 114 -3.50 6.99 -8.73
C VAL A 114 -2.97 5.70 -9.36
N TYR A 115 -1.65 5.65 -9.54
CA TYR A 115 -0.93 4.47 -10.00
C TYR A 115 -0.21 3.81 -8.82
N GLU A 116 -0.70 2.65 -8.41
CA GLU A 116 -0.19 1.86 -7.29
C GLU A 116 0.83 0.84 -7.82
N LEU A 117 2.12 1.13 -7.68
CA LEU A 117 3.19 0.31 -8.26
C LEU A 117 3.31 -1.09 -7.63
N HIS A 118 2.91 -1.21 -6.36
CA HIS A 118 2.93 -2.47 -5.60
C HIS A 118 1.52 -3.01 -5.28
N GLY A 119 0.50 -2.55 -6.01
CA GLY A 119 -0.88 -2.98 -5.79
C GLY A 119 -1.52 -2.35 -4.55
N SER A 120 -2.45 -3.08 -3.93
CA SER A 120 -3.21 -2.57 -2.79
C SER A 120 -3.70 -3.69 -1.88
N THR A 121 -3.55 -3.50 -0.56
CA THR A 121 -4.14 -4.40 0.45
C THR A 121 -5.67 -4.44 0.42
N LEU A 122 -6.29 -3.42 -0.19
CA LEU A 122 -7.75 -3.36 -0.31
C LEU A 122 -8.30 -4.35 -1.34
N ARG A 123 -7.45 -4.91 -2.20
CA ARG A 123 -7.84 -5.83 -3.27
C ARG A 123 -7.03 -7.12 -3.18
N ASN A 124 -7.70 -8.20 -2.83
CA ASN A 124 -7.11 -9.52 -2.74
C ASN A 124 -7.82 -10.45 -3.72
N TYR A 125 -7.09 -11.33 -4.36
CA TYR A 125 -7.65 -12.25 -5.35
C TYR A 125 -7.23 -13.68 -5.07
N CYS A 126 -8.11 -14.61 -5.40
CA CYS A 126 -7.77 -16.02 -5.39
C CYS A 126 -6.77 -16.32 -6.50
N THR A 127 -5.63 -16.90 -6.16
CA THR A 127 -4.57 -17.26 -7.12
C THR A 127 -4.99 -18.37 -8.09
N ARG A 128 -6.08 -19.11 -7.80
CA ARG A 128 -6.58 -20.20 -8.62
C ARG A 128 -7.74 -19.79 -9.53
N CYS A 129 -8.77 -19.10 -8.98
CA CYS A 129 -9.98 -18.78 -9.73
C CYS A 129 -10.21 -17.29 -9.98
N GLY A 130 -9.31 -16.40 -9.48
CA GLY A 130 -9.40 -14.96 -9.69
C GLY A 130 -10.51 -14.25 -8.88
N ARG A 131 -11.24 -14.95 -7.99
CA ARG A 131 -12.29 -14.33 -7.19
C ARG A 131 -11.73 -13.23 -6.30
N PHE A 132 -12.40 -12.10 -6.29
CA PHE A 132 -12.06 -10.94 -5.47
C PHE A 132 -12.48 -11.12 -4.01
N TYR A 133 -11.66 -10.60 -3.11
CA TYR A 133 -11.89 -10.47 -1.67
C TYR A 133 -11.39 -9.12 -1.19
N ASP A 134 -12.16 -8.46 -0.36
CA ASP A 134 -11.75 -7.19 0.25
C ASP A 134 -10.75 -7.40 1.42
N VAL A 135 -10.25 -6.29 1.94
CA VAL A 135 -9.32 -6.31 3.08
C VAL A 135 -9.97 -6.86 4.35
N ASP A 136 -11.27 -6.64 4.53
CA ASP A 136 -11.97 -7.09 5.73
C ASP A 136 -12.07 -8.60 5.79
N PHE A 137 -12.22 -9.27 4.65
CA PHE A 137 -12.15 -10.73 4.59
C PHE A 137 -10.81 -11.26 5.11
N ILE A 138 -9.69 -10.64 4.69
CA ILE A 138 -8.36 -11.03 5.16
C ILE A 138 -8.17 -10.69 6.65
N ALA A 139 -8.57 -9.49 7.06
CA ALA A 139 -8.42 -9.00 8.42
C ALA A 139 -9.16 -9.85 9.46
N ASN A 140 -10.30 -10.41 9.07
CA ASN A 140 -11.14 -11.25 9.94
C ASN A 140 -10.84 -12.77 9.80
N SER A 141 -9.94 -13.14 8.89
CA SER A 141 -9.51 -14.54 8.72
C SER A 141 -8.50 -14.96 9.78
N THR A 142 -8.37 -16.26 9.99
CA THR A 142 -7.31 -16.89 10.80
C THR A 142 -6.42 -17.77 9.93
N GLY A 143 -5.14 -17.91 10.29
CA GLY A 143 -4.19 -18.69 9.50
C GLY A 143 -4.05 -18.18 8.07
N VAL A 144 -3.97 -19.06 7.10
CA VAL A 144 -3.90 -18.75 5.67
C VAL A 144 -5.32 -18.59 5.11
N PRO A 145 -5.72 -17.37 4.66
CA PRO A 145 -7.05 -17.15 4.10
C PRO A 145 -7.23 -17.94 2.80
N ARG A 146 -8.36 -18.63 2.70
CA ARG A 146 -8.70 -19.47 1.56
C ARG A 146 -9.93 -18.97 0.83
N CYS A 147 -9.91 -19.14 -0.49
CA CYS A 147 -11.07 -18.88 -1.32
C CYS A 147 -12.26 -19.74 -0.94
N THR A 148 -13.42 -19.14 -0.74
CA THR A 148 -14.65 -19.83 -0.37
C THR A 148 -15.21 -20.72 -1.49
N GLU A 149 -14.80 -20.48 -2.75
CA GLU A 149 -15.27 -21.24 -3.91
C GLU A 149 -14.37 -22.45 -4.24
N CYS A 150 -13.04 -22.26 -4.22
CA CYS A 150 -12.14 -23.29 -4.73
C CYS A 150 -11.03 -23.68 -3.74
N GLY A 151 -10.99 -23.10 -2.54
CA GLY A 151 -9.97 -23.36 -1.53
C GLY A 151 -8.56 -22.83 -1.88
N GLY A 152 -8.40 -22.11 -2.98
CA GLY A 152 -7.12 -21.49 -3.37
C GLY A 152 -6.66 -20.42 -2.38
N CYS A 153 -5.35 -20.14 -2.31
CA CYS A 153 -4.81 -19.04 -1.52
C CYS A 153 -5.26 -17.69 -2.08
N LEU A 154 -5.34 -16.70 -1.20
CA LEU A 154 -5.61 -15.32 -1.59
C LEU A 154 -4.30 -14.54 -1.62
N LEU A 155 -4.15 -13.57 -2.51
CA LEU A 155 -3.01 -12.68 -2.55
C LEU A 155 -3.49 -11.28 -2.94
N TYR A 156 -2.91 -10.23 -2.33
CA TYR A 156 -3.17 -8.87 -2.77
C TYR A 156 -2.55 -8.62 -4.15
N THR A 157 -3.14 -7.72 -4.93
CA THR A 157 -2.62 -7.44 -6.26
C THR A 157 -1.30 -6.72 -6.21
N SER A 158 -0.30 -7.29 -6.88
CA SER A 158 0.87 -6.54 -7.33
C SER A 158 0.74 -6.31 -8.84
N PRO A 159 0.75 -5.07 -9.33
CA PRO A 159 0.75 -4.80 -10.76
C PRO A 159 2.14 -4.92 -11.38
N SER A 160 3.19 -5.07 -10.57
CA SER A 160 4.57 -5.14 -11.05
C SER A 160 4.97 -6.57 -11.39
N PRO A 161 5.50 -6.83 -12.60
CA PRO A 161 6.09 -8.12 -12.93
C PRO A 161 7.25 -8.53 -12.01
N ARG A 162 7.90 -7.55 -11.34
CA ARG A 162 8.97 -7.82 -10.37
C ARG A 162 8.44 -8.46 -9.10
N ASP A 163 7.28 -8.00 -8.61
CA ASP A 163 6.66 -8.56 -7.41
C ASP A 163 6.04 -9.94 -7.66
N ALA A 164 5.91 -10.34 -8.92
CA ALA A 164 5.41 -11.65 -9.32
C ALA A 164 6.53 -12.70 -9.52
N HIS A 165 7.80 -12.29 -9.48
CA HIS A 165 8.94 -13.14 -9.86
C HIS A 165 10.17 -13.00 -8.94
N GLU A 166 10.07 -12.29 -7.80
CA GLU A 166 11.13 -12.27 -6.78
C GLU A 166 10.92 -13.34 -5.72
#